data_d33772b9c28cc1f097c08eccdf400813
#
_entry.id   d33772b9c28cc1f097c08eccdf400813
#
_cell.length_a   1.000
_cell.length_b   1.000
_cell.length_c   1.000
_cell.angle_alpha   90.00
_cell.angle_beta   90.00
_cell.angle_gamma   90.00
#
_symmetry.space_group_name_H-M   'P 1'
#
loop_
_entity.id
_entity.type
_entity.pdbx_description
1 polymer ?
#
loop_
_entity_poly.entity_id
_entity_poly.type
_entity_poly.pdbx_seq_one_letter_code
_entity_poly.pdbx_strand_id
1 'polypeptide(L)'
;VEPMVACSTDYSDEIDEFKISNFTPIQCDKILAPRVEESKVVFECKLNTIIEIGPSKPGGGFVVIGEIVLFHIHDDVFKDGKIDLSSLNPVGRLSGNNYSRVFDSFEVKRQIKPTK
;
A
#
# COMPACT_ATOMS: atom_id res chain seq x y z
N VAL A 1 -1.56 4.07 11.69
CA VAL A 1 -1.75 2.59 11.60
C VAL A 1 -3.14 2.19 12.10
N GLU A 2 -3.58 2.70 13.25
CA GLU A 2 -4.88 2.35 13.85
C GLU A 2 -6.08 2.54 12.91
N PRO A 3 -6.23 3.68 12.19
CA PRO A 3 -7.33 3.82 11.23
C PRO A 3 -7.28 2.80 10.09
N MET A 4 -6.09 2.46 9.58
CA MET A 4 -5.91 1.41 8.57
C MET A 4 -6.34 0.04 9.11
N VAL A 5 -6.02 -0.27 10.38
CA VAL A 5 -6.45 -1.53 11.02
C VAL A 5 -7.96 -1.58 11.17
N ALA A 6 -8.61 -0.46 11.47
CA ALA A 6 -10.07 -0.40 11.54
C ALA A 6 -10.73 -0.83 10.22
N CYS A 7 -10.15 -0.46 9.05
CA CYS A 7 -10.64 -0.91 7.73
C CYS A 7 -10.45 -2.41 7.46
N SER A 8 -9.73 -3.16 8.31
CA SER A 8 -9.54 -4.61 8.15
C SER A 8 -10.61 -5.46 8.86
N THR A 9 -11.61 -4.83 9.46
CA THR A 9 -12.72 -5.51 10.10
C THR A 9 -13.72 -5.97 9.02
N ASP A 10 -14.29 -7.15 9.21
CA ASP A 10 -15.30 -7.72 8.30
C ASP A 10 -16.67 -7.02 8.53
N TYR A 11 -16.79 -5.82 7.95
CA TYR A 11 -18.02 -5.04 7.98
C TYR A 11 -19.01 -5.53 6.92
N SER A 12 -20.28 -5.19 7.07
CA SER A 12 -21.27 -5.35 6.00
C SER A 12 -20.99 -4.37 4.86
N ASP A 13 -21.43 -4.71 3.65
CA ASP A 13 -21.26 -3.91 2.42
C ASP A 13 -21.88 -2.49 2.51
N GLU A 14 -22.74 -2.24 3.50
CA GLU A 14 -23.36 -0.94 3.75
C GLU A 14 -22.44 0.04 4.50
N ILE A 15 -21.35 -0.46 5.08
CA ILE A 15 -20.41 0.34 5.86
C ILE A 15 -19.34 0.96 4.98
N ASP A 16 -19.25 2.28 5.04
CA ASP A 16 -18.22 3.06 4.37
C ASP A 16 -16.96 3.15 5.25
N GLU A 17 -15.92 2.43 4.89
CA GLU A 17 -14.67 2.37 5.64
C GLU A 17 -13.93 3.72 5.70
N PHE A 18 -14.13 4.62 4.75
CA PHE A 18 -13.61 5.98 4.85
C PHE A 18 -14.18 6.72 6.07
N LYS A 19 -15.47 6.51 6.37
CA LYS A 19 -16.10 7.11 7.56
C LYS A 19 -15.61 6.48 8.86
N ILE A 20 -15.42 5.16 8.86
CA ILE A 20 -14.92 4.43 10.05
C ILE A 20 -13.48 4.83 10.37
N SER A 21 -12.62 4.91 9.37
CA SER A 21 -11.21 5.28 9.52
C SER A 21 -10.97 6.77 9.68
N ASN A 22 -11.97 7.60 9.39
CA ASN A 22 -11.84 9.06 9.29
C ASN A 22 -10.77 9.49 8.28
N PHE A 23 -10.58 8.69 7.21
CA PHE A 23 -9.75 9.07 6.07
C PHE A 23 -10.55 9.90 5.08
N THR A 24 -9.85 10.77 4.36
CA THR A 24 -10.43 11.66 3.35
C THR A 24 -10.31 11.04 1.95
N PRO A 25 -11.44 10.69 1.29
CA PRO A 25 -11.39 10.20 -0.08
C PRO A 25 -11.14 11.34 -1.07
N ILE A 26 -10.16 11.16 -1.96
CA ILE A 26 -9.90 12.05 -3.10
C ILE A 26 -10.04 11.26 -4.40
N GLN A 27 -10.62 11.90 -5.41
CA GLN A 27 -10.72 11.32 -6.75
C GLN A 27 -9.34 11.04 -7.35
N CYS A 28 -9.19 9.88 -7.92
CA CYS A 28 -8.04 9.49 -8.73
C CYS A 28 -8.10 10.11 -10.14
N ASP A 29 -6.95 10.16 -10.84
CA ASP A 29 -6.84 10.76 -12.18
C ASP A 29 -7.04 9.74 -13.30
N LYS A 30 -6.69 8.47 -13.09
CA LYS A 30 -6.69 7.42 -14.11
C LYS A 30 -7.66 6.28 -13.83
N ILE A 31 -8.19 6.18 -12.61
CA ILE A 31 -9.13 5.15 -12.19
C ILE A 31 -10.32 5.76 -11.47
N LEU A 32 -11.41 5.00 -11.35
CA LEU A 32 -12.63 5.46 -10.67
C LEU A 32 -12.56 5.33 -9.14
N ALA A 33 -11.77 4.41 -8.62
CA ALA A 33 -11.64 4.22 -7.19
C ALA A 33 -10.97 5.46 -6.53
N PRO A 34 -11.47 5.93 -5.39
CA PRO A 34 -10.84 7.04 -4.67
C PRO A 34 -9.51 6.60 -4.05
N ARG A 35 -8.64 7.57 -3.81
CA ARG A 35 -7.43 7.42 -3.01
C ARG A 35 -7.59 8.07 -1.64
N VAL A 36 -6.74 7.69 -0.70
CA VAL A 36 -6.69 8.28 0.64
C VAL A 36 -5.79 9.52 0.62
N GLU A 37 -6.33 10.69 1.00
CA GLU A 37 -5.59 11.97 0.99
C GLU A 37 -4.37 11.94 1.91
N GLU A 38 -4.50 11.32 3.08
CA GLU A 38 -3.46 11.27 4.11
C GLU A 38 -2.28 10.35 3.74
N SER A 39 -2.40 9.57 2.66
CA SER A 39 -1.34 8.69 2.18
C SER A 39 -0.30 9.47 1.39
N LYS A 40 0.93 9.49 1.87
CA LYS A 40 2.04 10.21 1.23
C LYS A 40 2.50 9.61 -0.09
N VAL A 41 2.24 8.33 -0.30
CA VAL A 41 2.52 7.61 -1.55
C VAL A 41 1.32 6.76 -1.90
N VAL A 42 0.78 6.95 -3.10
CA VAL A 42 -0.36 6.20 -3.62
C VAL A 42 -0.08 5.73 -5.04
N PHE A 43 -0.49 4.51 -5.35
CA PHE A 43 -0.45 3.94 -6.68
C PHE A 43 -1.87 3.79 -7.22
N GLU A 44 -2.16 4.41 -8.36
CA GLU A 44 -3.36 4.08 -9.12
C GLU A 44 -3.09 2.83 -9.95
N CYS A 45 -3.89 1.80 -9.73
CA CYS A 45 -3.69 0.52 -10.38
C CYS A 45 -4.92 0.09 -11.17
N LYS A 46 -4.69 -0.48 -12.36
CA LYS A 46 -5.70 -1.26 -13.08
C LYS A 46 -5.54 -2.72 -12.73
N LEU A 47 -6.66 -3.41 -12.55
CA LEU A 47 -6.64 -4.85 -12.30
C LEU A 47 -5.99 -5.59 -13.48
N ASN A 48 -4.94 -6.35 -13.17
CA ASN A 48 -4.31 -7.26 -14.12
C ASN A 48 -4.86 -8.67 -13.95
N THR A 49 -4.79 -9.24 -12.75
CA THR A 49 -5.18 -10.62 -12.49
C THR A 49 -5.63 -10.81 -11.04
N ILE A 50 -6.58 -11.74 -10.83
CA ILE A 50 -6.94 -12.25 -9.50
C ILE A 50 -6.70 -13.76 -9.51
N ILE A 51 -5.98 -14.26 -8.52
CA ILE A 51 -5.70 -15.67 -8.32
C ILE A 51 -6.33 -16.08 -6.98
N GLU A 52 -7.29 -17.01 -7.05
CA GLU A 52 -7.87 -17.61 -5.84
C GLU A 52 -6.93 -18.68 -5.28
N ILE A 53 -6.67 -18.66 -3.98
CA ILE A 53 -5.78 -19.59 -3.29
C ILE A 53 -6.51 -20.21 -2.08
N GLY A 54 -6.49 -21.53 -2.02
CA GLY A 54 -7.12 -22.29 -0.94
C GLY A 54 -8.62 -22.50 -1.14
N PRO A 55 -9.31 -23.03 -0.11
CA PRO A 55 -10.75 -23.27 -0.18
C PRO A 55 -11.54 -21.96 -0.17
N SER A 56 -12.73 -21.98 -0.75
CA SER A 56 -13.58 -20.79 -0.88
C SER A 56 -14.00 -20.18 0.47
N LYS A 57 -14.04 -20.96 1.55
CA LYS A 57 -14.22 -20.53 2.98
C LYS A 57 -14.08 -21.72 3.94
N PRO A 58 -13.62 -21.53 5.21
CA PRO A 58 -12.67 -20.54 5.69
C PRO A 58 -11.21 -20.96 5.36
N GLY A 59 -10.30 -20.00 5.23
CA GLY A 59 -8.86 -20.21 5.04
C GLY A 59 -8.36 -19.98 3.62
N GLY A 60 -9.24 -19.65 2.67
CA GLY A 60 -8.89 -19.18 1.34
C GLY A 60 -8.65 -17.68 1.28
N GLY A 61 -8.08 -17.21 0.18
CA GLY A 61 -7.84 -15.80 -0.08
C GLY A 61 -7.59 -15.55 -1.56
N PHE A 62 -7.35 -14.28 -1.87
CA PHE A 62 -7.10 -13.85 -3.24
C PHE A 62 -5.76 -13.11 -3.30
N VAL A 63 -4.96 -13.43 -4.30
CA VAL A 63 -3.84 -12.59 -4.72
C VAL A 63 -4.33 -11.71 -5.85
N VAL A 64 -4.36 -10.40 -5.60
CA VAL A 64 -4.75 -9.38 -6.57
C VAL A 64 -3.50 -8.73 -7.13
N ILE A 65 -3.32 -8.78 -8.45
CA ILE A 65 -2.20 -8.17 -9.15
C ILE A 65 -2.74 -6.98 -9.94
N GLY A 66 -2.17 -5.80 -9.67
CA GLY A 66 -2.51 -4.56 -10.35
C GLY A 66 -1.34 -4.02 -11.18
N GLU A 67 -1.65 -3.47 -12.35
CA GLU A 67 -0.72 -2.67 -13.14
C GLU A 67 -0.77 -1.23 -12.66
N ILE A 68 0.37 -0.68 -12.23
CA ILE A 68 0.46 0.72 -11.80
C ILE A 68 0.39 1.62 -13.03
N VAL A 69 -0.60 2.52 -13.07
CA VAL A 69 -0.82 3.46 -14.18
C VAL A 69 -0.48 4.90 -13.81
N LEU A 70 -0.40 5.21 -12.51
CA LEU A 70 0.01 6.51 -12.00
C LEU A 70 0.54 6.40 -10.57
N PHE A 71 1.54 7.23 -10.25
CA PHE A 71 2.06 7.41 -8.90
C PHE A 71 1.67 8.81 -8.39
N HIS A 72 1.13 8.88 -7.18
CA HIS A 72 1.04 10.11 -6.41
C HIS A 72 2.09 10.05 -5.31
N ILE A 73 2.98 11.02 -5.28
CA ILE A 73 4.06 11.08 -4.28
C ILE A 73 4.07 12.49 -3.72
N HIS A 74 3.95 12.62 -2.41
CA HIS A 74 4.00 13.91 -1.72
C HIS A 74 5.42 14.46 -1.72
N ASP A 75 5.57 15.76 -1.93
CA ASP A 75 6.89 16.41 -2.07
C ASP A 75 7.78 16.24 -0.84
N ASP A 76 7.21 16.17 0.36
CA ASP A 76 7.95 16.00 1.61
C ASP A 76 8.66 14.64 1.74
N VAL A 77 8.25 13.63 0.95
CA VAL A 77 8.88 12.30 0.92
C VAL A 77 9.65 12.02 -0.37
N PHE A 78 9.70 12.99 -1.31
CA PHE A 78 10.40 12.80 -2.58
C PHE A 78 11.68 13.65 -2.61
N LYS A 79 12.84 12.99 -2.61
CA LYS A 79 14.17 13.62 -2.60
C LYS A 79 15.08 12.96 -3.62
N ASP A 80 15.77 13.75 -4.41
CA ASP A 80 16.76 13.31 -5.39
C ASP A 80 16.27 12.18 -6.33
N GLY A 81 15.02 12.28 -6.78
CA GLY A 81 14.40 11.31 -7.67
C GLY A 81 13.97 9.99 -6.99
N LYS A 82 13.95 9.93 -5.67
CA LYS A 82 13.62 8.73 -4.88
C LYS A 82 12.69 9.07 -3.73
N ILE A 83 11.99 8.05 -3.25
CA ILE A 83 11.22 8.15 -2.00
C ILE A 83 12.20 8.04 -0.82
N ASP A 84 12.21 9.08 0.00
CA ASP A 84 12.99 9.09 1.25
C ASP A 84 12.25 8.29 2.33
N LEU A 85 12.78 7.12 2.65
CA LEU A 85 12.18 6.20 3.62
C LEU A 85 12.10 6.81 5.02
N SER A 86 13.03 7.69 5.40
CA SER A 86 13.02 8.34 6.72
C SER A 86 11.86 9.32 6.86
N SER A 87 11.54 10.07 5.81
CA SER A 87 10.39 10.98 5.76
C SER A 87 9.06 10.24 5.58
N LEU A 88 9.05 9.13 4.83
CA LEU A 88 7.88 8.27 4.64
C LEU A 88 7.51 7.52 5.93
N ASN A 89 8.50 7.05 6.67
CA ASN A 89 8.34 6.29 7.91
C ASN A 89 7.38 5.09 7.77
N PRO A 90 7.66 4.15 6.86
CA PRO A 90 6.75 3.06 6.57
C PRO A 90 6.66 2.07 7.74
N VAL A 91 5.56 1.33 7.77
CA VAL A 91 5.35 0.23 8.72
C VAL A 91 5.19 -1.10 7.98
N GLY A 92 5.75 -2.17 8.55
CA GLY A 92 5.56 -3.54 8.09
C GLY A 92 4.56 -4.29 8.97
N ARG A 93 3.63 -5.01 8.36
CA ARG A 93 2.76 -5.94 9.08
C ARG A 93 3.56 -7.19 9.46
N LEU A 94 3.49 -7.57 10.73
CA LEU A 94 4.03 -8.83 11.25
C LEU A 94 2.89 -9.81 11.57
N SER A 95 3.15 -10.88 12.30
CA SER A 95 2.12 -11.83 12.69
C SER A 95 1.21 -11.29 13.79
N GLY A 96 -0.03 -11.72 13.79
CA GLY A 96 -1.04 -11.29 14.77
C GLY A 96 -1.31 -9.80 14.68
N ASN A 97 -1.25 -9.10 15.81
CA ASN A 97 -1.49 -7.66 15.91
C ASN A 97 -0.19 -6.84 15.93
N ASN A 98 0.93 -7.43 15.54
CA ASN A 98 2.21 -6.77 15.59
C ASN A 98 2.54 -6.04 14.28
N TYR A 99 3.20 -4.89 14.42
CA TYR A 99 3.76 -4.09 13.34
C TYR A 99 5.19 -3.70 13.67
N SER A 100 6.02 -3.53 12.66
CA SER A 100 7.36 -2.95 12.79
C SER A 100 7.40 -1.57 12.14
N ARG A 101 8.21 -0.68 12.70
CA ARG A 101 8.60 0.57 12.04
C ARG A 101 9.95 0.36 11.38
N VAL A 102 10.11 0.89 10.17
CA VAL A 102 11.38 0.81 9.46
C VAL A 102 12.21 2.04 9.81
N PHE A 103 13.05 1.93 10.84
CA PHE A 103 13.93 3.02 11.28
C PHE A 103 15.34 2.89 10.75
N ASP A 104 15.78 1.67 10.45
CA ASP A 104 17.12 1.37 10.01
C ASP A 104 17.09 0.72 8.65
N SER A 105 17.73 1.37 7.68
CA SER A 105 17.86 0.88 6.33
C SER A 105 19.30 1.07 5.86
N PHE A 106 19.84 0.09 5.15
CA PHE A 106 21.19 0.16 4.59
C PHE A 106 21.18 -0.26 3.13
N GLU A 107 22.08 0.34 2.36
CA GLU A 107 22.24 0.02 0.94
C GLU A 107 23.27 -1.10 0.77
N VAL A 108 22.90 -2.12 -0.01
CA VAL A 108 23.83 -3.13 -0.51
C VAL A 108 23.97 -2.95 -2.02
N LYS A 109 25.14 -2.51 -2.45
CA LYS A 109 25.43 -2.31 -3.89
C LYS A 109 25.48 -3.64 -4.60
N ARG A 110 24.75 -3.74 -5.71
CA ARG A 110 24.78 -4.92 -6.58
C ARG A 110 26.15 -5.00 -7.27
N GLN A 111 26.78 -6.17 -7.23
CA GLN A 111 28.00 -6.41 -8.02
C GLN A 111 27.66 -6.37 -9.51
N ILE A 112 28.38 -5.55 -10.25
CA ILE A 112 28.28 -5.50 -11.72
C ILE A 112 29.15 -6.65 -12.25
N LYS A 113 28.58 -7.52 -13.10
CA LYS A 113 29.38 -8.52 -13.81
C LYS A 113 30.48 -7.81 -14.62
N PRO A 114 31.74 -8.27 -14.53
CA PRO A 114 32.78 -7.77 -15.44
C PRO A 114 32.32 -7.99 -16.89
N THR A 115 32.25 -6.94 -17.67
CA THR A 115 32.12 -7.06 -19.13
C THR A 115 33.39 -7.78 -19.66
N LYS A 116 33.19 -8.94 -20.30
CA LYS A 116 34.28 -9.61 -21.06
C LYS A 116 34.66 -8.76 -22.26
#